data_4d5be2018bcf7fe56957247ac4090018
#
_entry.id   4d5be2018bcf7fe56957247ac4090018
#
_cell.length_a   1.000
_cell.length_b   1.000
_cell.length_c   1.000
_cell.angle_alpha   90.00
_cell.angle_beta   90.00
_cell.angle_gamma   90.00
#
_symmetry.space_group_name_H-M   'P 1'
#
loop_
_entity.id
_entity.type
_entity.pdbx_description
1 polymer ?
#
loop_
_entity_poly.entity_id
_entity_poly.type
_entity_poly.pdbx_seq_one_letter_code
_entity_poly.pdbx_strand_id
1 'polypeptide(L)'
;ALPSIAAEKDTRSFEMRTYYAAPGKLDDLLARFRDHTVKLFEKHGITNIGYWVPIENKDNKLVYVIAFPSREAQAKSWKEFGADPDWQTARKASEKKGKLLTKVESVFLNATDFSPAIKPSAAAPRVFELRTYTTTPGNLGRLQARFRDHTVALFQKHGMTNLFYWIPMADQKTADNMLVYLLAHASADAAKASFTSFRGDPVWVAAKEASEKDAGGSLTTPDGVKSEFLKALDFSPTK
;
A
#
# COMPACT_ATOMS: atom_id res chain seq x y z
N ALA A 1 8.72 -0.10 33.24
CA ALA A 1 8.23 -0.45 31.91
C ALA A 1 6.74 -0.13 31.86
N LEU A 2 6.35 0.88 31.08
CA LEU A 2 4.94 1.15 30.80
C LEU A 2 4.42 0.00 29.89
N PRO A 3 3.21 -0.53 30.12
CA PRO A 3 2.66 -1.53 29.24
C PRO A 3 2.48 -0.91 27.85
N SER A 4 3.12 -1.49 26.85
CA SER A 4 2.81 -1.22 25.45
C SER A 4 1.36 -1.68 25.23
N ILE A 5 0.44 -0.73 25.14
CA ILE A 5 -0.91 -1.03 24.64
C ILE A 5 -0.68 -1.39 23.17
N ALA A 6 -0.70 -2.68 22.86
CA ALA A 6 -0.72 -3.14 21.48
C ALA A 6 -1.88 -2.41 20.79
N ALA A 7 -1.58 -1.68 19.71
CA ALA A 7 -2.62 -1.02 18.96
C ALA A 7 -3.62 -2.09 18.51
N GLU A 8 -4.92 -1.85 18.74
CA GLU A 8 -5.97 -2.78 18.32
C GLU A 8 -5.87 -2.96 16.80
N LYS A 9 -5.85 -4.22 16.36
CA LYS A 9 -5.71 -4.56 14.95
C LYS A 9 -6.85 -3.92 14.15
N ASP A 10 -6.52 -3.20 13.10
CA ASP A 10 -7.51 -2.64 12.18
C ASP A 10 -8.24 -3.76 11.43
N THR A 11 -9.54 -3.88 11.67
CA THR A 11 -10.38 -4.95 11.11
C THR A 11 -11.08 -4.57 9.81
N ARG A 12 -10.86 -3.36 9.30
CA ARG A 12 -11.43 -2.93 8.03
C ARG A 12 -10.91 -3.77 6.86
N SER A 13 -11.72 -3.85 5.81
CA SER A 13 -11.31 -4.38 4.52
C SER A 13 -10.59 -3.28 3.73
N PHE A 14 -9.39 -3.53 3.27
CA PHE A 14 -8.63 -2.62 2.42
C PHE A 14 -8.61 -3.13 0.99
N GLU A 15 -8.52 -2.20 0.05
CA GLU A 15 -8.32 -2.52 -1.37
C GLU A 15 -7.22 -1.61 -1.92
N MET A 16 -6.14 -2.20 -2.40
CA MET A 16 -5.11 -1.50 -3.17
C MET A 16 -5.39 -1.70 -4.65
N ARG A 17 -5.48 -0.60 -5.37
CA ARG A 17 -5.72 -0.61 -6.81
C ARG A 17 -4.58 0.08 -7.55
N THR A 18 -4.18 -0.53 -8.66
CA THR A 18 -3.25 0.07 -9.61
C THR A 18 -3.97 0.25 -10.94
N TYR A 19 -4.09 1.49 -11.34
CA TYR A 19 -4.67 1.86 -12.63
C TYR A 19 -3.56 2.19 -13.61
N TYR A 20 -3.64 1.64 -14.80
CA TYR A 20 -2.73 1.92 -15.90
C TYR A 20 -3.48 2.81 -16.90
N ALA A 21 -3.10 4.08 -16.96
CA ALA A 21 -3.71 5.02 -17.90
C ALA A 21 -3.25 4.73 -19.33
N ALA A 22 -4.15 4.96 -20.29
CA ALA A 22 -3.79 4.92 -21.70
C ALA A 22 -2.75 6.02 -22.01
N PRO A 23 -1.93 5.88 -23.07
CA PRO A 23 -0.95 6.88 -23.45
C PRO A 23 -1.55 8.29 -23.53
N GLY A 24 -0.94 9.25 -22.82
CA GLY A 24 -1.40 10.64 -22.72
C GLY A 24 -2.68 10.87 -21.95
N LYS A 25 -3.18 9.86 -21.17
CA LYS A 25 -4.45 9.94 -20.43
C LYS A 25 -4.29 9.99 -18.92
N LEU A 26 -3.06 10.02 -18.42
CA LEU A 26 -2.84 10.05 -16.96
C LEU A 26 -3.44 11.31 -16.33
N ASP A 27 -3.18 12.48 -16.90
CA ASP A 27 -3.68 13.76 -16.35
C ASP A 27 -5.21 13.83 -16.37
N ASP A 28 -5.86 13.35 -17.44
CA ASP A 28 -7.33 13.24 -17.52
C ASP A 28 -7.87 12.29 -16.41
N LEU A 29 -7.16 11.19 -16.14
CA LEU A 29 -7.50 10.25 -15.07
C LEU A 29 -7.36 10.91 -13.70
N LEU A 30 -6.26 11.59 -13.44
CA LEU A 30 -6.01 12.27 -12.17
C LEU A 30 -7.02 13.40 -11.93
N ALA A 31 -7.37 14.17 -12.96
CA ALA A 31 -8.42 15.18 -12.89
C ALA A 31 -9.77 14.57 -12.51
N ARG A 32 -10.17 13.44 -13.11
CA ARG A 32 -11.40 12.73 -12.76
C ARG A 32 -11.41 12.31 -11.29
N PHE A 33 -10.28 11.83 -10.75
CA PHE A 33 -10.17 11.47 -9.33
C PHE A 33 -10.32 12.69 -8.43
N ARG A 34 -9.57 13.76 -8.70
CA ARG A 34 -9.60 15.02 -7.94
C ARG A 34 -10.97 15.65 -7.90
N ASP A 35 -11.59 15.79 -9.06
CA ASP A 35 -12.79 16.60 -9.22
C ASP A 35 -14.08 15.85 -8.88
N HIS A 36 -14.05 14.51 -8.97
CA HIS A 36 -15.27 13.70 -8.83
C HIS A 36 -15.08 12.46 -7.95
N THR A 37 -14.12 11.57 -8.27
CA THR A 37 -14.09 10.21 -7.72
C THR A 37 -13.90 10.18 -6.23
N VAL A 38 -12.99 10.98 -5.67
CA VAL A 38 -12.69 10.99 -4.24
C VAL A 38 -13.93 11.31 -3.41
N LYS A 39 -14.69 12.35 -3.78
CA LYS A 39 -15.94 12.73 -3.09
C LYS A 39 -17.05 11.68 -3.27
N LEU A 40 -17.13 11.08 -4.45
CA LEU A 40 -18.12 10.03 -4.72
C LEU A 40 -17.81 8.75 -3.95
N PHE A 41 -16.53 8.43 -3.73
CA PHE A 41 -16.15 7.34 -2.83
C PHE A 41 -16.67 7.59 -1.43
N GLU A 42 -16.45 8.77 -0.86
CA GLU A 42 -16.95 9.14 0.48
C GLU A 42 -18.49 9.04 0.56
N LYS A 43 -19.20 9.54 -0.46
CA LYS A 43 -20.66 9.45 -0.58
C LYS A 43 -21.17 8.01 -0.46
N HIS A 44 -20.40 7.04 -0.95
CA HIS A 44 -20.76 5.62 -0.95
C HIS A 44 -20.04 4.80 0.14
N GLY A 45 -19.57 5.46 1.22
CA GLY A 45 -18.99 4.79 2.37
C GLY A 45 -17.61 4.16 2.13
N ILE A 46 -16.91 4.61 1.08
CA ILE A 46 -15.54 4.21 0.77
C ILE A 46 -14.59 5.21 1.42
N THR A 47 -13.74 4.74 2.32
CA THR A 47 -12.75 5.59 2.99
C THR A 47 -11.51 5.75 2.12
N ASN A 48 -11.15 6.98 1.78
CA ASN A 48 -9.93 7.30 1.05
C ASN A 48 -8.71 7.25 2.00
N ILE A 49 -7.73 6.37 1.72
CA ILE A 49 -6.49 6.24 2.51
C ILE A 49 -5.35 7.03 1.87
N GLY A 50 -5.13 6.88 0.58
CA GLY A 50 -4.11 7.64 -0.15
C GLY A 50 -4.04 7.33 -1.62
N TYR A 51 -3.44 8.29 -2.37
CA TYR A 51 -3.32 8.29 -3.82
C TYR A 51 -1.91 8.73 -4.22
N TRP A 52 -1.24 7.93 -5.02
CA TRP A 52 0.15 8.15 -5.40
C TRP A 52 0.37 7.83 -6.88
N VAL A 53 1.42 8.41 -7.42
CA VAL A 53 1.99 8.00 -8.72
C VAL A 53 3.46 7.65 -8.53
N PRO A 54 4.01 6.66 -9.26
CA PRO A 54 5.44 6.41 -9.26
C PRO A 54 6.24 7.68 -9.61
N ILE A 55 7.41 7.86 -8.98
CA ILE A 55 8.31 8.98 -9.32
C ILE A 55 8.80 8.81 -10.76
N GLU A 56 9.20 7.58 -11.12
CA GLU A 56 9.50 7.19 -12.51
C GLU A 56 8.30 6.44 -13.09
N ASN A 57 7.30 7.19 -13.56
CA ASN A 57 6.02 6.63 -13.99
C ASN A 57 6.00 6.26 -15.48
N LYS A 58 6.83 5.31 -15.87
CA LYS A 58 6.93 4.84 -17.27
C LYS A 58 5.66 4.13 -17.76
N ASP A 59 4.89 3.54 -16.85
CA ASP A 59 3.68 2.77 -17.14
C ASP A 59 2.38 3.59 -16.99
N ASN A 60 2.49 4.91 -16.78
CA ASN A 60 1.34 5.80 -16.53
C ASN A 60 0.41 5.28 -15.40
N LYS A 61 0.99 4.86 -14.27
CA LYS A 61 0.25 4.30 -13.15
C LYS A 61 -0.32 5.38 -12.23
N LEU A 62 -1.50 5.07 -11.68
CA LEU A 62 -2.05 5.62 -10.45
C LEU A 62 -2.19 4.46 -9.46
N VAL A 63 -1.57 4.57 -8.29
CA VAL A 63 -1.70 3.61 -7.18
C VAL A 63 -2.52 4.25 -6.08
N TYR A 64 -3.52 3.56 -5.56
CA TYR A 64 -4.29 4.07 -4.44
C TYR A 64 -4.79 2.97 -3.50
N VAL A 65 -5.05 3.36 -2.27
CA VAL A 65 -5.61 2.49 -1.23
C VAL A 65 -6.87 3.13 -0.68
N ILE A 66 -7.89 2.31 -0.57
CA ILE A 66 -9.20 2.65 0.01
C ILE A 66 -9.57 1.59 1.07
N ALA A 67 -10.48 1.95 1.96
CA ALA A 67 -10.95 1.05 3.00
C ALA A 67 -12.47 1.03 3.10
N PHE A 68 -12.99 -0.09 3.60
CA PHE A 68 -14.40 -0.36 3.82
C PHE A 68 -14.59 -0.95 5.22
N PRO A 69 -15.74 -0.75 5.87
CA PRO A 69 -16.01 -1.36 7.18
C PRO A 69 -15.87 -2.89 7.18
N SER A 70 -16.25 -3.55 6.09
CA SER A 70 -16.14 -5.01 5.91
C SER A 70 -16.08 -5.39 4.42
N ARG A 71 -15.86 -6.67 4.14
CA ARG A 71 -15.88 -7.22 2.78
C ARG A 71 -17.28 -7.12 2.14
N GLU A 72 -18.36 -7.29 2.92
CA GLU A 72 -19.75 -7.14 2.47
C GLU A 72 -20.05 -5.68 2.15
N ALA A 73 -19.64 -4.76 3.03
CA ALA A 73 -19.77 -3.32 2.81
C ALA A 73 -19.06 -2.88 1.53
N GLN A 74 -17.89 -3.45 1.25
CA GLN A 74 -17.12 -3.19 0.02
C GLN A 74 -17.94 -3.52 -1.24
N ALA A 75 -18.53 -4.71 -1.32
CA ALA A 75 -19.31 -5.11 -2.48
C ALA A 75 -20.53 -4.18 -2.69
N LYS A 76 -21.21 -3.80 -1.59
CA LYS A 76 -22.33 -2.85 -1.62
C LYS A 76 -21.88 -1.47 -2.10
N SER A 77 -20.82 -0.92 -1.53
CA SER A 77 -20.29 0.41 -1.87
C SER A 77 -19.90 0.50 -3.35
N TRP A 78 -19.22 -0.52 -3.89
CA TRP A 78 -18.87 -0.55 -5.31
C TRP A 78 -20.08 -0.61 -6.24
N LYS A 79 -21.11 -1.37 -5.85
CA LYS A 79 -22.37 -1.44 -6.61
C LYS A 79 -23.07 -0.09 -6.64
N GLU A 80 -23.19 0.56 -5.48
CA GLU A 80 -23.86 1.86 -5.35
C GLU A 80 -23.07 2.96 -6.07
N PHE A 81 -21.75 3.01 -5.91
CA PHE A 81 -20.88 3.93 -6.64
C PHE A 81 -21.01 3.75 -8.17
N GLY A 82 -20.98 2.51 -8.66
CA GLY A 82 -21.12 2.22 -10.09
C GLY A 82 -22.45 2.65 -10.70
N ALA A 83 -23.52 2.64 -9.89
CA ALA A 83 -24.86 3.05 -10.30
C ALA A 83 -25.12 4.56 -10.12
N ASP A 84 -24.22 5.29 -9.48
CA ASP A 84 -24.40 6.72 -9.20
C ASP A 84 -24.43 7.55 -10.48
N PRO A 85 -25.49 8.34 -10.74
CA PRO A 85 -25.59 9.16 -11.94
C PRO A 85 -24.47 10.20 -12.09
N ASP A 86 -23.98 10.76 -10.96
CA ASP A 86 -22.87 11.72 -10.99
C ASP A 86 -21.58 11.04 -11.43
N TRP A 87 -21.34 9.81 -10.95
CA TRP A 87 -20.21 9.01 -11.40
C TRP A 87 -20.30 8.68 -12.89
N GLN A 88 -21.45 8.22 -13.34
CA GLN A 88 -21.66 7.87 -14.75
C GLN A 88 -21.45 9.07 -15.68
N THR A 89 -21.93 10.25 -15.25
CA THR A 89 -21.73 11.52 -15.97
C THR A 89 -20.26 11.91 -16.02
N ALA A 90 -19.56 11.88 -14.90
CA ALA A 90 -18.12 12.21 -14.80
C ALA A 90 -17.28 11.23 -15.65
N ARG A 91 -17.58 9.93 -15.57
CA ARG A 91 -16.92 8.90 -16.37
C ARG A 91 -17.11 9.15 -17.85
N LYS A 92 -18.35 9.33 -18.30
CA LYS A 92 -18.69 9.59 -19.71
C LYS A 92 -18.04 10.86 -20.23
N ALA A 93 -18.01 11.93 -19.42
CA ALA A 93 -17.38 13.19 -19.79
C ALA A 93 -15.86 13.03 -19.97
N SER A 94 -15.19 12.37 -19.02
CA SER A 94 -13.74 12.16 -19.06
C SER A 94 -13.30 11.21 -20.19
N GLU A 95 -14.16 10.31 -20.65
CA GLU A 95 -13.87 9.32 -21.69
C GLU A 95 -14.36 9.73 -23.11
N LYS A 96 -14.84 10.97 -23.28
CA LYS A 96 -15.28 11.47 -24.62
C LYS A 96 -14.20 11.36 -25.70
N LYS A 97 -12.93 11.49 -25.32
CA LYS A 97 -11.75 11.40 -26.21
C LYS A 97 -11.05 10.04 -26.14
N GLY A 98 -11.77 9.00 -25.78
CA GLY A 98 -11.26 7.63 -25.63
C GLY A 98 -11.16 7.18 -24.17
N LYS A 99 -10.98 5.87 -23.98
CA LYS A 99 -10.85 5.25 -22.67
C LYS A 99 -9.63 5.80 -21.92
N LEU A 100 -9.79 6.04 -20.63
CA LEU A 100 -8.68 6.49 -19.78
C LEU A 100 -7.77 5.34 -19.34
N LEU A 101 -8.26 4.12 -19.25
CA LEU A 101 -7.56 2.97 -18.67
C LEU A 101 -7.34 1.87 -19.71
N THR A 102 -6.15 1.28 -19.67
CA THR A 102 -5.80 0.06 -20.39
C THR A 102 -5.89 -1.18 -19.50
N LYS A 103 -5.58 -1.03 -18.20
CA LYS A 103 -5.54 -2.13 -17.23
C LYS A 103 -5.90 -1.62 -15.84
N VAL A 104 -6.51 -2.49 -15.04
CA VAL A 104 -6.75 -2.29 -13.60
C VAL A 104 -6.30 -3.55 -12.88
N GLU A 105 -5.47 -3.36 -11.86
CA GLU A 105 -5.14 -4.38 -10.87
C GLU A 105 -5.80 -4.02 -9.55
N SER A 106 -6.26 -5.02 -8.83
CA SER A 106 -6.87 -4.85 -7.51
C SER A 106 -6.48 -6.01 -6.64
N VAL A 107 -6.16 -5.72 -5.38
CA VAL A 107 -5.94 -6.73 -4.35
C VAL A 107 -6.62 -6.32 -3.06
N PHE A 108 -7.35 -7.27 -2.45
CA PHE A 108 -7.99 -7.06 -1.16
C PHE A 108 -7.05 -7.45 -0.04
N LEU A 109 -6.99 -6.60 0.99
CA LEU A 109 -5.95 -6.64 1.99
C LEU A 109 -6.57 -6.58 3.41
N ASN A 110 -5.95 -7.28 4.33
CA ASN A 110 -6.12 -7.13 5.77
C ASN A 110 -4.90 -6.41 6.35
N ALA A 111 -5.12 -5.52 7.33
CA ALA A 111 -4.01 -5.00 8.12
C ALA A 111 -3.32 -6.13 8.89
N THR A 112 -1.98 -6.06 9.02
CA THR A 112 -1.26 -6.93 9.94
C THR A 112 -1.48 -6.48 11.39
N ASP A 113 -1.19 -7.35 12.34
CA ASP A 113 -1.27 -7.02 13.78
C ASP A 113 -0.15 -6.07 14.26
N PHE A 114 0.89 -5.90 13.46
CA PHE A 114 2.00 -4.98 13.73
C PHE A 114 1.94 -3.69 12.88
N SER A 115 0.90 -3.51 12.08
CA SER A 115 0.72 -2.26 11.34
C SER A 115 0.45 -1.10 12.31
N PRO A 116 1.07 0.07 12.15
CA PRO A 116 0.55 1.28 12.77
C PRO A 116 -0.91 1.52 12.37
N ALA A 117 -1.62 2.36 13.13
CA ALA A 117 -3.00 2.71 12.82
C ALA A 117 -3.12 3.25 11.38
N ILE A 118 -3.95 2.59 10.57
CA ILE A 118 -4.11 2.94 9.15
C ILE A 118 -5.10 4.08 9.03
N LYS A 119 -4.59 5.29 9.06
CA LYS A 119 -5.34 6.54 8.91
C LYS A 119 -4.57 7.50 8.02
N PRO A 120 -5.29 8.41 7.32
CA PRO A 120 -4.65 9.48 6.58
C PRO A 120 -3.65 10.26 7.43
N SER A 121 -2.51 10.59 6.84
CA SER A 121 -1.42 11.30 7.50
C SER A 121 -0.82 12.32 6.54
N ALA A 122 -0.99 13.61 6.85
CA ALA A 122 -0.30 14.70 6.18
C ALA A 122 0.88 15.14 7.06
N ALA A 123 2.06 15.22 6.46
CA ALA A 123 3.28 15.67 7.11
C ALA A 123 4.07 16.59 6.15
N ALA A 124 5.29 16.97 6.51
CA ALA A 124 6.20 17.65 5.58
C ALA A 124 6.37 16.81 4.29
N PRO A 125 6.73 17.45 3.17
CA PRO A 125 6.93 16.74 1.90
C PRO A 125 7.76 15.47 2.08
N ARG A 126 7.23 14.34 1.60
CA ARG A 126 7.81 13.00 1.76
C ARG A 126 7.86 12.26 0.44
N VAL A 127 8.80 11.35 0.33
CA VAL A 127 8.80 10.30 -0.69
C VAL A 127 8.24 9.03 -0.06
N PHE A 128 7.35 8.36 -0.75
CA PHE A 128 6.77 7.10 -0.30
C PHE A 128 7.47 5.94 -0.99
N GLU A 129 7.52 4.81 -0.32
CA GLU A 129 8.07 3.59 -0.90
C GLU A 129 7.08 2.44 -0.66
N LEU A 130 6.46 1.99 -1.76
CA LEU A 130 5.61 0.80 -1.75
C LEU A 130 6.51 -0.42 -1.94
N ARG A 131 6.44 -1.34 -0.98
CA ARG A 131 7.20 -2.58 -1.02
C ARG A 131 6.28 -3.78 -1.01
N THR A 132 6.59 -4.73 -1.86
CA THR A 132 5.88 -6.01 -1.96
C THR A 132 6.89 -7.14 -1.82
N TYR A 133 6.65 -8.00 -0.84
CA TYR A 133 7.47 -9.18 -0.59
C TYR A 133 6.70 -10.44 -0.96
N THR A 134 7.30 -11.26 -1.80
CA THR A 134 6.80 -12.61 -2.09
C THR A 134 7.64 -13.62 -1.34
N THR A 135 7.03 -14.40 -0.46
CA THR A 135 7.74 -15.39 0.33
C THR A 135 7.89 -16.72 -0.41
N THR A 136 8.90 -17.46 -0.02
CA THR A 136 8.96 -18.90 -0.31
C THR A 136 7.77 -19.62 0.36
N PRO A 137 7.29 -20.74 -0.19
CA PRO A 137 6.10 -21.43 0.33
C PRO A 137 6.16 -21.69 1.84
N GLY A 138 5.06 -21.38 2.54
CA GLY A 138 4.91 -21.60 3.98
C GLY A 138 5.65 -20.59 4.89
N ASN A 139 6.37 -19.60 4.34
CA ASN A 139 7.20 -18.69 5.12
C ASN A 139 6.57 -17.31 5.40
N LEU A 140 5.32 -17.06 4.98
CA LEU A 140 4.67 -15.78 5.25
C LEU A 140 4.54 -15.50 6.77
N GLY A 141 4.18 -16.50 7.56
CA GLY A 141 4.09 -16.35 9.03
C GLY A 141 5.43 -16.02 9.67
N ARG A 142 6.53 -16.65 9.24
CA ARG A 142 7.89 -16.34 9.70
C ARG A 142 8.32 -14.93 9.29
N LEU A 143 7.99 -14.52 8.07
CA LEU A 143 8.25 -13.16 7.62
C LEU A 143 7.50 -12.13 8.46
N GLN A 144 6.22 -12.36 8.74
CA GLN A 144 5.43 -11.48 9.62
C GLN A 144 6.01 -11.41 11.03
N ALA A 145 6.42 -12.54 11.62
CA ALA A 145 7.09 -12.56 12.93
C ALA A 145 8.36 -11.71 12.92
N ARG A 146 9.23 -11.88 11.91
CA ARG A 146 10.46 -11.05 11.79
C ARG A 146 10.13 -9.55 11.65
N PHE A 147 9.06 -9.19 10.95
CA PHE A 147 8.63 -7.78 10.87
C PHE A 147 8.12 -7.27 12.21
N ARG A 148 7.23 -7.98 12.87
CA ARG A 148 6.66 -7.64 14.18
C ARG A 148 7.72 -7.47 15.25
N ASP A 149 8.60 -8.45 15.36
CA ASP A 149 9.51 -8.58 16.50
C ASP A 149 10.78 -7.74 16.32
N HIS A 150 11.16 -7.39 15.09
CA HIS A 150 12.44 -6.74 14.81
C HIS A 150 12.34 -5.61 13.76
N THR A 151 11.79 -5.90 12.56
CA THR A 151 11.98 -5.04 11.39
C THR A 151 11.34 -3.67 11.55
N VAL A 152 10.09 -3.61 12.06
CA VAL A 152 9.35 -2.35 12.21
C VAL A 152 10.08 -1.38 13.14
N ALA A 153 10.56 -1.86 14.29
CA ALA A 153 11.34 -1.05 15.25
C ALA A 153 12.69 -0.61 14.65
N LEU A 154 13.35 -1.50 13.91
CA LEU A 154 14.63 -1.19 13.28
C LEU A 154 14.46 -0.20 12.11
N PHE A 155 13.38 -0.27 11.34
CA PHE A 155 13.09 0.75 10.34
C PHE A 155 12.97 2.13 10.96
N GLN A 156 12.23 2.25 12.07
CA GLN A 156 12.09 3.51 12.80
C GLN A 156 13.46 3.99 13.36
N LYS A 157 14.26 3.09 13.94
CA LYS A 157 15.62 3.39 14.43
C LYS A 157 16.50 3.99 13.34
N HIS A 158 16.37 3.49 12.11
CA HIS A 158 17.14 3.94 10.94
C HIS A 158 16.46 5.04 10.12
N GLY A 159 15.49 5.78 10.70
CA GLY A 159 14.91 6.97 10.08
C GLY A 159 13.85 6.71 9.01
N MET A 160 13.34 5.49 8.91
CA MET A 160 12.22 5.18 8.03
C MET A 160 10.90 5.30 8.78
N THR A 161 9.93 5.99 8.21
CA THR A 161 8.60 6.10 8.79
C THR A 161 7.73 4.94 8.38
N ASN A 162 7.34 4.10 9.34
CA ASN A 162 6.38 3.02 9.11
C ASN A 162 4.97 3.59 8.97
N LEU A 163 4.31 3.38 7.84
CA LEU A 163 2.95 3.83 7.61
C LEU A 163 1.95 2.69 7.71
N PHE A 164 1.98 1.75 6.80
CA PHE A 164 0.95 0.72 6.66
C PHE A 164 1.57 -0.63 6.31
N TYR A 165 1.02 -1.71 6.89
CA TYR A 165 1.42 -3.09 6.61
C TYR A 165 0.20 -3.97 6.40
N TRP A 166 0.17 -4.68 5.28
CA TRP A 166 -0.96 -5.53 4.89
C TRP A 166 -0.52 -6.90 4.39
N ILE A 167 -1.42 -7.85 4.51
CA ILE A 167 -1.38 -9.14 3.82
C ILE A 167 -2.64 -9.28 2.97
N PRO A 168 -2.61 -9.97 1.82
CA PRO A 168 -3.80 -10.24 1.04
C PRO A 168 -4.83 -11.05 1.83
N MET A 169 -6.11 -10.85 1.54
CA MET A 169 -7.19 -11.65 2.10
C MET A 169 -7.12 -13.09 1.60
N ALA A 170 -7.72 -14.03 2.33
CA ALA A 170 -7.64 -15.46 2.06
C ALA A 170 -8.19 -15.88 0.68
N ASP A 171 -9.09 -15.09 0.11
CA ASP A 171 -9.64 -15.29 -1.24
C ASP A 171 -8.75 -14.78 -2.39
N GLN A 172 -7.60 -14.18 -2.06
CA GLN A 172 -6.67 -13.65 -3.06
C GLN A 172 -5.61 -14.70 -3.44
N LYS A 173 -5.20 -14.71 -4.71
CA LYS A 173 -4.19 -15.66 -5.23
C LYS A 173 -2.84 -15.61 -4.49
N THR A 174 -2.53 -14.48 -3.85
CA THR A 174 -1.27 -14.24 -3.14
C THR A 174 -1.43 -14.27 -1.62
N ALA A 175 -2.54 -14.83 -1.13
CA ALA A 175 -2.89 -14.85 0.29
C ALA A 175 -1.81 -15.51 1.18
N ASP A 176 -1.19 -16.56 0.65
CA ASP A 176 -0.27 -17.40 1.42
C ASP A 176 1.20 -16.96 1.34
N ASN A 177 1.51 -15.95 0.52
CA ASN A 177 2.91 -15.66 0.23
C ASN A 177 3.25 -14.17 0.02
N MET A 178 2.34 -13.23 0.31
CA MET A 178 2.61 -11.82 0.05
C MET A 178 2.48 -10.97 1.33
N LEU A 179 3.46 -10.09 1.52
CA LEU A 179 3.40 -8.95 2.45
C LEU A 179 3.54 -7.66 1.64
N VAL A 180 2.62 -6.71 1.85
CA VAL A 180 2.65 -5.38 1.21
C VAL A 180 2.77 -4.32 2.30
N TYR A 181 3.64 -3.33 2.09
CA TYR A 181 3.76 -2.24 3.04
C TYR A 181 4.20 -0.93 2.41
N LEU A 182 3.88 0.15 3.09
CA LEU A 182 4.20 1.51 2.69
C LEU A 182 5.06 2.18 3.76
N LEU A 183 6.22 2.68 3.33
CA LEU A 183 7.10 3.53 4.12
C LEU A 183 7.04 4.97 3.61
N ALA A 184 7.44 5.92 4.46
CA ALA A 184 7.75 7.27 4.04
C ALA A 184 9.17 7.67 4.44
N HIS A 185 9.81 8.47 3.59
CA HIS A 185 11.18 8.94 3.73
C HIS A 185 11.24 10.44 3.44
N ALA A 186 12.20 11.13 4.01
CA ALA A 186 12.42 12.55 3.70
C ALA A 186 12.79 12.77 2.22
N SER A 187 13.51 11.82 1.61
CA SER A 187 13.88 11.81 0.19
C SER A 187 14.27 10.39 -0.26
N ALA A 188 14.45 10.18 -1.56
CA ALA A 188 14.96 8.92 -2.10
C ALA A 188 16.40 8.63 -1.63
N ASP A 189 17.24 9.64 -1.49
CA ASP A 189 18.60 9.49 -0.96
C ASP A 189 18.58 9.15 0.54
N ALA A 190 17.68 9.75 1.31
CA ALA A 190 17.46 9.39 2.71
C ALA A 190 17.01 7.93 2.84
N ALA A 191 16.12 7.45 1.98
CA ALA A 191 15.71 6.05 1.93
C ALA A 191 16.91 5.11 1.70
N LYS A 192 17.74 5.43 0.72
CA LYS A 192 18.95 4.65 0.40
C LYS A 192 19.92 4.59 1.59
N ALA A 193 20.18 5.72 2.23
CA ALA A 193 21.04 5.80 3.42
C ALA A 193 20.47 4.98 4.59
N SER A 194 19.17 5.11 4.85
CA SER A 194 18.46 4.37 5.90
C SER A 194 18.52 2.86 5.68
N PHE A 195 18.28 2.39 4.47
CA PHE A 195 18.39 0.96 4.15
C PHE A 195 19.82 0.44 4.22
N THR A 196 20.82 1.26 3.86
CA THR A 196 22.24 0.88 4.02
C THR A 196 22.59 0.69 5.48
N SER A 197 22.21 1.64 6.34
CA SER A 197 22.42 1.56 7.79
C SER A 197 21.65 0.39 8.42
N PHE A 198 20.39 0.20 8.05
CA PHE A 198 19.57 -0.92 8.51
C PHE A 198 20.16 -2.28 8.17
N ARG A 199 20.64 -2.49 6.95
CA ARG A 199 21.24 -3.77 6.54
C ARG A 199 22.52 -4.11 7.29
N GLY A 200 23.25 -3.11 7.77
CA GLY A 200 24.45 -3.28 8.57
C GLY A 200 24.19 -3.37 10.09
N ASP A 201 22.95 -3.22 10.53
CA ASP A 201 22.61 -3.29 11.96
C ASP A 201 22.77 -4.75 12.47
N PRO A 202 23.59 -4.98 13.52
CA PRO A 202 23.83 -6.34 14.03
C PRO A 202 22.56 -7.04 14.53
N VAL A 203 21.57 -6.27 15.04
CA VAL A 203 20.29 -6.84 15.46
C VAL A 203 19.50 -7.34 14.26
N TRP A 204 19.52 -6.60 13.16
CA TRP A 204 18.90 -7.03 11.89
C TRP A 204 19.59 -8.28 11.33
N VAL A 205 20.92 -8.28 11.28
CA VAL A 205 21.70 -9.42 10.76
C VAL A 205 21.35 -10.68 11.54
N ALA A 206 21.39 -10.62 12.88
CA ALA A 206 21.05 -11.75 13.73
C ALA A 206 19.59 -12.23 13.56
N ALA A 207 18.63 -11.31 13.50
CA ALA A 207 17.22 -11.65 13.31
C ALA A 207 16.96 -12.30 11.93
N LYS A 208 17.62 -11.79 10.90
CA LYS A 208 17.54 -12.36 9.55
C LYS A 208 18.11 -13.77 9.54
N GLU A 209 19.32 -13.97 10.04
CA GLU A 209 19.99 -15.29 10.07
C GLU A 209 19.19 -16.32 10.87
N ALA A 210 18.68 -15.97 12.05
CA ALA A 210 17.87 -16.85 12.86
C ALA A 210 16.60 -17.29 12.12
N SER A 211 15.84 -16.36 11.54
CA SER A 211 14.61 -16.67 10.85
C SER A 211 14.83 -17.48 9.56
N GLU A 212 15.94 -17.24 8.85
CA GLU A 212 16.29 -18.00 7.63
C GLU A 212 16.84 -19.40 7.99
N LYS A 213 17.57 -19.54 9.08
CA LYS A 213 18.00 -20.84 9.61
C LYS A 213 16.81 -21.72 9.97
N ASP A 214 15.83 -21.17 10.69
CA ASP A 214 14.60 -21.87 11.08
C ASP A 214 13.73 -22.27 9.87
N ALA A 215 13.82 -21.51 8.79
CA ALA A 215 13.10 -21.81 7.54
C ALA A 215 13.85 -22.76 6.61
N GLY A 216 15.12 -23.04 6.89
CA GLY A 216 15.98 -23.82 5.99
C GLY A 216 16.45 -23.04 4.75
N GLY A 217 16.34 -21.71 4.75
CA GLY A 217 16.75 -20.83 3.66
C GLY A 217 16.07 -19.47 3.69
N SER A 218 16.20 -18.71 2.60
CA SER A 218 15.60 -17.38 2.49
C SER A 218 14.08 -17.43 2.68
N LEU A 219 13.54 -16.44 3.42
CA LEU A 219 12.09 -16.28 3.57
C LEU A 219 11.41 -15.73 2.32
N THR A 220 12.16 -15.10 1.42
CA THR A 220 11.62 -14.53 0.18
C THR A 220 12.15 -15.29 -1.03
N THR A 221 11.34 -15.35 -2.09
CA THR A 221 11.76 -15.91 -3.37
C THR A 221 12.88 -15.05 -3.98
N PRO A 222 13.71 -15.59 -4.91
CA PRO A 222 14.53 -14.76 -5.79
C PRO A 222 13.62 -13.72 -6.45
N ASP A 223 14.05 -12.47 -6.56
CA ASP A 223 13.24 -11.34 -7.08
C ASP A 223 11.90 -11.08 -6.36
N GLY A 224 11.68 -11.72 -5.21
CA GLY A 224 10.47 -11.58 -4.41
C GLY A 224 10.35 -10.26 -3.66
N VAL A 225 11.42 -9.47 -3.57
CA VAL A 225 11.42 -8.15 -2.94
C VAL A 225 11.33 -7.07 -4.01
N LYS A 226 10.17 -6.43 -4.11
CA LYS A 226 9.93 -5.31 -5.03
C LYS A 226 9.77 -4.02 -4.25
N SER A 227 10.27 -2.94 -4.82
CA SER A 227 10.19 -1.59 -4.27
C SER A 227 9.88 -0.59 -5.38
N GLU A 228 8.94 0.31 -5.14
CA GLU A 228 8.59 1.39 -6.04
C GLU A 228 8.47 2.70 -5.26
N PHE A 229 9.23 3.71 -5.67
CA PHE A 229 9.12 5.05 -5.09
C PHE A 229 7.95 5.82 -5.67
N LEU A 230 7.17 6.42 -4.78
CA LEU A 230 5.92 7.10 -5.10
C LEU A 230 5.95 8.53 -4.58
N LYS A 231 5.22 9.41 -5.27
CA LYS A 231 4.85 10.74 -4.77
C LYS A 231 3.33 10.81 -4.55
N ALA A 232 2.92 11.43 -3.45
CA ALA A 232 1.52 11.67 -3.18
C ALA A 232 0.95 12.71 -4.16
N LEU A 233 -0.32 12.51 -4.52
CA LEU A 233 -1.07 13.48 -5.29
C LEU A 233 -1.62 14.60 -4.39
N ASP A 234 -1.92 15.76 -4.98
CA ASP A 234 -2.43 16.94 -4.28
C ASP A 234 -3.75 16.69 -3.53
N PHE A 235 -4.59 15.79 -4.06
CA PHE A 235 -5.84 15.37 -3.45
C PHE A 235 -5.71 14.14 -2.54
N SER A 236 -4.52 13.57 -2.37
CA SER A 236 -4.30 12.42 -1.48
C SER A 236 -4.49 12.82 -0.01
N PRO A 237 -5.27 12.07 0.79
CA PRO A 237 -5.36 12.33 2.24
C PRO A 237 -4.07 11.95 2.98
N THR A 238 -3.30 10.99 2.47
CA THR A 238 -1.94 10.67 2.96
C THR A 238 -0.91 11.33 2.05
N LYS A 239 -0.15 12.30 2.60
CA LYS A 239 0.87 13.12 1.91
C LYS A 239 2.18 13.11 2.67
#